data_8ccc19246b8c14f6d05fc8041fb25370
#
_entry.id   8ccc19246b8c14f6d05fc8041fb25370
#
_cell.length_a   1.000
_cell.length_b   1.000
_cell.length_c   1.000
_cell.angle_alpha   90.00
_cell.angle_beta   90.00
_cell.angle_gamma   90.00
#
_symmetry.space_group_name_H-M   'P 1'
#
loop_
_entity.id
_entity.type
_entity.pdbx_description
1 polymer ?
#
loop_
_entity_poly.entity_id
_entity_poly.type
_entity_poly.pdbx_seq_one_letter_code
_entity_poly.pdbx_strand_id
1 'polypeptide(L)'
;MENVLEKETINIEQSKIYYQQVINFPNMSNLLSYVFDRTSSYINQIKKSQRKKYGQFFTDKNIAHYMANLVKTCETTVKILDPGAGSGILSAAIMDKLKNNNNTNNIEITLYENDKNILPLLYSNMEYCKKQLEQKGILLKYKVIENNFILANRNAWNNEQSQNEEYDIVISNPPYMKIPANSPEANIMKKIVYGQPNLYFLFMAMAAKLTKNNGENIFIVPRSFASGLYFSAFRKWYFKNMNVNNIHIFNSRNNVFKSDNVLQETIIIRSIKTVLNSFDINISVSEDSSNISNSLNFVVRNDLCLNNNILFIPSSKEDVSILKFVQKWTYNLLKNGFKAKTGQVVVFREKELLTDNKNSETIPLLWAYNFEGNKITFPKYVKNKPQFLLNNKLSKRLQMHNENYLLVKRFTAKEERKRIQCALLNKTDFERYEYISAENHLNFISKECGKTTNAELKGLFILFNSNIIDKYFRLFNGSTQVNAGDLNQIPLPSLSDIVNLSIFYSDKSLSSRVCDKILLEHFS
;
A
#
# COMPACT_ATOMS: atom_id res chain seq x y z
N MET A 1 -24.34 8.18 -36.48
CA MET A 1 -23.28 9.11 -36.03
C MET A 1 -23.86 10.46 -35.61
N GLU A 2 -24.82 11.03 -36.30
CA GLU A 2 -25.46 12.31 -35.93
C GLU A 2 -26.16 12.28 -34.55
N ASN A 3 -26.85 11.21 -34.19
CA ASN A 3 -27.53 11.10 -32.89
C ASN A 3 -26.61 10.99 -31.67
N VAL A 4 -25.31 10.73 -31.85
CA VAL A 4 -24.32 10.68 -30.73
C VAL A 4 -23.72 12.06 -30.54
N LEU A 5 -23.50 12.79 -31.62
CA LEU A 5 -22.97 14.16 -31.59
C LEU A 5 -23.99 15.15 -31.01
N GLU A 6 -25.30 15.01 -31.35
CA GLU A 6 -26.36 15.83 -30.73
C GLU A 6 -26.49 15.59 -29.22
N LYS A 7 -26.39 14.34 -28.74
CA LYS A 7 -26.42 14.04 -27.31
C LYS A 7 -25.21 14.57 -26.52
N GLU A 8 -24.02 14.61 -27.16
CA GLU A 8 -22.82 15.19 -26.53
C GLU A 8 -22.92 16.72 -26.50
N THR A 9 -23.45 17.35 -27.54
CA THR A 9 -23.63 18.81 -27.61
C THR A 9 -24.68 19.31 -26.62
N ILE A 10 -25.79 18.58 -26.46
CA ILE A 10 -26.84 18.90 -25.48
C ILE A 10 -26.31 18.79 -24.05
N ASN A 11 -25.43 17.83 -23.75
CA ASN A 11 -24.82 17.69 -22.44
C ASN A 11 -23.83 18.85 -22.10
N ILE A 12 -23.14 19.38 -23.10
CA ILE A 12 -22.21 20.50 -22.93
C ILE A 12 -22.97 21.81 -22.71
N GLU A 13 -24.08 22.05 -23.42
CA GLU A 13 -24.91 23.23 -23.20
C GLU A 13 -25.66 23.19 -21.88
N GLN A 14 -26.23 22.04 -21.51
CA GLN A 14 -26.87 21.89 -20.18
C GLN A 14 -25.86 22.08 -19.03
N SER A 15 -24.62 21.60 -19.18
CA SER A 15 -23.58 21.88 -18.19
C SER A 15 -23.21 23.35 -18.13
N LYS A 16 -23.09 24.06 -19.25
CA LYS A 16 -22.84 25.51 -19.28
C LYS A 16 -23.95 26.32 -18.61
N ILE A 17 -25.22 26.01 -18.89
CA ILE A 17 -26.39 26.66 -18.28
C ILE A 17 -26.40 26.40 -16.77
N TYR A 18 -26.12 25.18 -16.33
CA TYR A 18 -26.02 24.83 -14.92
C TYR A 18 -24.93 25.64 -14.18
N TYR A 19 -23.75 25.80 -14.79
CA TYR A 19 -22.65 26.59 -14.18
C TYR A 19 -22.98 28.09 -14.11
N GLN A 20 -23.79 28.63 -14.99
CA GLN A 20 -24.27 29.99 -14.90
C GLN A 20 -25.32 30.19 -13.77
N GLN A 21 -26.13 29.17 -13.46
CA GLN A 21 -27.11 29.19 -12.36
C GLN A 21 -26.49 28.99 -10.97
N VAL A 22 -25.31 28.39 -10.85
CA VAL A 22 -24.62 28.09 -9.58
C VAL A 22 -23.80 29.30 -9.04
N ILE A 23 -23.86 30.45 -9.71
CA ILE A 23 -23.10 31.66 -9.31
C ILE A 23 -23.62 32.32 -8.00
N ASN A 24 -24.72 31.87 -7.42
CA ASN A 24 -25.33 32.41 -6.22
C ASN A 24 -24.99 31.68 -4.91
N PHE A 25 -23.79 31.11 -4.77
CA PHE A 25 -23.31 30.72 -3.44
C PHE A 25 -22.90 31.98 -2.66
N PRO A 26 -23.25 32.09 -1.37
CA PRO A 26 -22.87 33.23 -0.56
C PRO A 26 -21.32 33.38 -0.55
N ASN A 27 -20.85 34.62 -0.51
CA ASN A 27 -19.42 34.95 -0.42
C ASN A 27 -18.83 34.27 0.83
N MET A 28 -18.25 33.08 0.66
CA MET A 28 -17.56 32.35 1.71
C MET A 28 -16.11 32.86 1.76
N SER A 29 -15.66 33.32 2.91
CA SER A 29 -14.27 33.75 3.13
C SER A 29 -13.25 32.58 3.02
N ASN A 30 -13.71 31.34 2.98
CA ASN A 30 -12.91 30.13 2.95
C ASN A 30 -13.02 29.44 1.56
N LEU A 31 -11.93 29.46 0.80
CA LEU A 31 -11.86 28.92 -0.57
C LEU A 31 -12.17 27.43 -0.63
N LEU A 32 -11.61 26.65 0.31
CA LEU A 32 -11.85 25.23 0.41
C LEU A 32 -13.33 24.89 0.60
N SER A 33 -14.02 25.63 1.48
CA SER A 33 -15.47 25.41 1.72
C SER A 33 -16.28 25.64 0.45
N TYR A 34 -16.03 26.74 -0.24
CA TYR A 34 -16.72 27.07 -1.48
C TYR A 34 -16.51 26.00 -2.56
N VAL A 35 -15.26 25.60 -2.81
CA VAL A 35 -14.92 24.60 -3.82
C VAL A 35 -15.48 23.23 -3.43
N PHE A 36 -15.47 22.88 -2.14
CA PHE A 36 -16.01 21.61 -1.65
C PHE A 36 -17.53 21.52 -1.82
N ASP A 37 -18.29 22.56 -1.48
CA ASP A 37 -19.75 22.55 -1.59
C ASP A 37 -20.20 22.46 -3.05
N ARG A 38 -19.53 23.15 -3.96
CA ARG A 38 -19.77 23.03 -5.41
C ARG A 38 -19.42 21.65 -5.95
N THR A 39 -18.30 21.09 -5.50
CA THR A 39 -17.90 19.72 -5.88
C THR A 39 -18.91 18.70 -5.39
N SER A 40 -19.38 18.84 -4.15
CA SER A 40 -20.40 17.96 -3.57
C SER A 40 -21.70 17.99 -4.37
N SER A 41 -22.14 19.18 -4.79
CA SER A 41 -23.31 19.36 -5.65
C SER A 41 -23.13 18.68 -7.02
N TYR A 42 -21.94 18.80 -7.62
CA TYR A 42 -21.59 18.14 -8.88
C TYR A 42 -21.59 16.61 -8.73
N ILE A 43 -20.98 16.08 -7.67
CA ILE A 43 -20.89 14.64 -7.41
C ILE A 43 -22.27 14.00 -7.27
N ASN A 44 -23.22 14.66 -6.62
CA ASN A 44 -24.58 14.17 -6.40
C ASN A 44 -25.35 13.96 -7.70
N GLN A 45 -24.92 14.58 -8.80
CA GLN A 45 -25.57 14.45 -10.12
C GLN A 45 -24.95 13.35 -10.98
N ILE A 46 -23.75 12.87 -10.65
CA ILE A 46 -23.03 11.86 -11.43
C ILE A 46 -23.27 10.46 -10.87
N LYS A 47 -23.59 9.50 -11.74
CA LYS A 47 -23.74 8.09 -11.37
C LYS A 47 -22.41 7.53 -10.83
N LYS A 48 -22.45 6.77 -9.73
CA LYS A 48 -21.27 6.12 -9.12
C LYS A 48 -20.45 5.26 -10.11
N SER A 49 -21.11 4.65 -11.10
CA SER A 49 -20.47 3.85 -12.14
C SER A 49 -19.54 4.67 -13.05
N GLN A 50 -19.89 5.92 -13.35
CA GLN A 50 -19.06 6.82 -14.16
C GLN A 50 -17.80 7.24 -13.41
N ARG A 51 -17.92 7.59 -12.11
CA ARG A 51 -16.76 7.94 -11.25
C ARG A 51 -15.74 6.81 -11.14
N LYS A 52 -16.21 5.56 -10.96
CA LYS A 52 -15.34 4.37 -10.90
C LYS A 52 -14.55 4.13 -12.18
N LYS A 53 -15.09 4.48 -13.35
CA LYS A 53 -14.41 4.31 -14.65
C LYS A 53 -13.10 5.10 -14.75
N TYR A 54 -13.04 6.26 -14.10
CA TYR A 54 -11.85 7.13 -14.10
C TYR A 54 -10.99 6.97 -12.85
N GLY A 55 -11.36 6.09 -11.92
CA GLY A 55 -10.66 5.94 -10.63
C GLY A 55 -10.67 7.21 -9.78
N GLN A 56 -11.67 8.08 -10.00
CA GLN A 56 -11.81 9.37 -9.34
C GLN A 56 -12.41 9.20 -7.94
N PHE A 57 -11.67 9.62 -6.94
CA PHE A 57 -12.11 9.71 -5.56
C PHE A 57 -11.95 11.16 -5.10
N PHE A 58 -13.07 11.82 -4.82
CA PHE A 58 -13.02 13.20 -4.38
C PHE A 58 -12.57 13.30 -2.92
N THR A 59 -11.65 14.22 -2.68
CA THR A 59 -11.04 14.39 -1.36
C THR A 59 -12.04 15.04 -0.39
N ASP A 60 -12.21 14.44 0.78
CA ASP A 60 -12.98 15.01 1.89
C ASP A 60 -12.38 16.34 2.35
N LYS A 61 -13.24 17.26 2.83
CA LYS A 61 -12.84 18.62 3.25
C LYS A 61 -11.80 18.59 4.36
N ASN A 62 -11.98 17.71 5.38
CA ASN A 62 -11.05 17.64 6.50
C ASN A 62 -9.70 17.07 6.06
N ILE A 63 -9.72 16.08 5.14
CA ILE A 63 -8.51 15.53 4.52
C ILE A 63 -7.76 16.62 3.75
N ALA A 64 -8.44 17.37 2.89
CA ALA A 64 -7.83 18.44 2.10
C ALA A 64 -7.21 19.51 3.00
N HIS A 65 -7.92 19.92 4.04
CA HIS A 65 -7.44 20.88 5.04
C HIS A 65 -6.20 20.35 5.78
N TYR A 66 -6.22 19.07 6.20
CA TYR A 66 -5.09 18.44 6.85
C TYR A 66 -3.87 18.35 5.93
N MET A 67 -4.04 17.92 4.68
CA MET A 67 -2.96 17.83 3.70
C MET A 67 -2.33 19.21 3.45
N ALA A 68 -3.12 20.25 3.30
CA ALA A 68 -2.63 21.62 3.15
C ALA A 68 -1.83 22.08 4.38
N ASN A 69 -2.27 21.73 5.60
CA ASN A 69 -1.57 22.08 6.84
C ASN A 69 -0.22 21.37 7.03
N LEU A 70 0.06 20.29 6.30
CA LEU A 70 1.38 19.66 6.29
C LEU A 70 2.43 20.50 5.55
N VAL A 71 2.03 21.42 4.67
CA VAL A 71 2.93 22.32 3.93
C VAL A 71 3.68 23.23 4.90
N LYS A 72 5.01 23.31 4.74
CA LYS A 72 5.91 24.14 5.56
C LYS A 72 6.54 25.30 4.80
N THR A 73 6.48 25.27 3.47
CA THR A 73 7.01 26.33 2.59
C THR A 73 6.37 27.68 2.89
N CYS A 74 7.20 28.72 3.02
CA CYS A 74 6.82 30.10 3.34
C CYS A 74 7.57 31.08 2.42
N GLU A 75 7.51 30.88 1.11
CA GLU A 75 8.17 31.72 0.12
C GLU A 75 7.26 32.89 -0.31
N THR A 76 7.87 33.98 -0.81
CA THR A 76 7.13 35.14 -1.36
C THR A 76 6.37 34.76 -2.64
N THR A 77 6.98 33.91 -3.48
CA THR A 77 6.36 33.31 -4.67
C THR A 77 6.40 31.81 -4.51
N VAL A 78 5.23 31.16 -4.54
CA VAL A 78 5.11 29.70 -4.36
C VAL A 78 4.62 29.07 -5.65
N LYS A 79 5.39 28.13 -6.20
CA LYS A 79 5.01 27.32 -7.37
C LYS A 79 4.41 26.00 -6.91
N ILE A 80 3.18 25.73 -7.33
CA ILE A 80 2.38 24.58 -6.90
C ILE A 80 2.05 23.71 -8.11
N LEU A 81 2.11 22.39 -7.93
CA LEU A 81 1.64 21.39 -8.88
C LEU A 81 0.52 20.56 -8.25
N ASP A 82 -0.61 20.46 -8.93
CA ASP A 82 -1.72 19.55 -8.60
C ASP A 82 -1.96 18.57 -9.76
N PRO A 83 -1.27 17.43 -9.77
CA PRO A 83 -1.45 16.43 -10.81
C PRO A 83 -2.70 15.58 -10.55
N GLY A 84 -3.71 15.69 -11.42
CA GLY A 84 -5.03 15.08 -11.23
C GLY A 84 -5.92 15.94 -10.34
N ALA A 85 -6.04 17.23 -10.69
CA ALA A 85 -6.65 18.26 -9.87
C ALA A 85 -8.16 18.05 -9.59
N GLY A 86 -8.85 17.30 -10.47
CA GLY A 86 -10.28 17.11 -10.36
C GLY A 86 -11.03 18.47 -10.38
N SER A 87 -11.77 18.76 -9.33
CA SER A 87 -12.45 20.07 -9.17
C SER A 87 -11.58 21.16 -8.53
N GLY A 88 -10.33 20.87 -8.13
CA GLY A 88 -9.41 21.80 -7.49
C GLY A 88 -9.55 21.91 -5.97
N ILE A 89 -10.09 20.89 -5.28
CA ILE A 89 -10.25 20.90 -3.82
C ILE A 89 -8.91 21.05 -3.10
N LEU A 90 -7.89 20.28 -3.47
CA LEU A 90 -6.58 20.34 -2.84
C LEU A 90 -5.88 21.66 -3.14
N SER A 91 -6.02 22.16 -4.36
CA SER A 91 -5.54 23.48 -4.75
C SER A 91 -6.18 24.59 -3.92
N ALA A 92 -7.51 24.55 -3.71
CA ALA A 92 -8.21 25.51 -2.86
C ALA A 92 -7.75 25.43 -1.39
N ALA A 93 -7.51 24.23 -0.88
CA ALA A 93 -7.02 24.03 0.49
C ALA A 93 -5.62 24.65 0.71
N ILE A 94 -4.70 24.49 -0.24
CA ILE A 94 -3.38 25.14 -0.18
C ILE A 94 -3.50 26.66 -0.29
N MET A 95 -4.32 27.16 -1.20
CA MET A 95 -4.55 28.60 -1.34
C MET A 95 -5.13 29.20 -0.06
N ASP A 96 -6.06 28.51 0.61
CA ASP A 96 -6.57 28.94 1.92
C ASP A 96 -5.48 29.00 2.99
N LYS A 97 -4.55 28.05 2.99
CA LYS A 97 -3.39 28.06 3.89
C LYS A 97 -2.47 29.23 3.60
N LEU A 98 -2.10 29.41 2.33
CA LEU A 98 -1.12 30.42 1.92
C LEU A 98 -1.65 31.83 2.05
N LYS A 99 -2.95 32.08 1.84
CA LYS A 99 -3.53 33.43 2.00
C LYS A 99 -3.47 33.98 3.43
N ASN A 100 -3.27 33.09 4.41
CA ASN A 100 -3.09 33.47 5.82
C ASN A 100 -1.60 33.58 6.21
N ASN A 101 -0.70 33.39 5.23
CA ASN A 101 0.73 33.54 5.43
C ASN A 101 1.16 34.93 4.95
N ASN A 102 1.61 35.79 5.87
CA ASN A 102 2.00 37.18 5.60
C ASN A 102 3.18 37.33 4.61
N ASN A 103 3.91 36.23 4.33
CA ASN A 103 5.08 36.25 3.44
C ASN A 103 4.72 35.93 1.97
N THR A 104 3.57 35.35 1.69
CA THR A 104 3.22 34.90 0.33
C THR A 104 2.44 35.96 -0.41
N ASN A 105 3.02 36.53 -1.47
CA ASN A 105 2.40 37.55 -2.32
C ASN A 105 2.00 37.00 -3.70
N ASN A 106 2.65 35.94 -4.17
CA ASN A 106 2.39 35.35 -5.46
C ASN A 106 2.21 33.82 -5.36
N ILE A 107 1.18 33.31 -6.02
CA ILE A 107 0.92 31.87 -6.15
C ILE A 107 0.87 31.56 -7.64
N GLU A 108 1.73 30.63 -8.09
CA GLU A 108 1.71 30.07 -9.44
C GLU A 108 1.31 28.60 -9.35
N ILE A 109 0.16 28.22 -9.93
CA ILE A 109 -0.33 26.85 -9.82
C ILE A 109 -0.53 26.21 -11.19
N THR A 110 0.02 25.02 -11.39
CA THR A 110 -0.20 24.17 -12.56
C THR A 110 -1.07 22.99 -12.18
N LEU A 111 -2.19 22.83 -12.88
CA LEU A 111 -3.19 21.81 -12.64
C LEU A 111 -3.27 20.89 -13.85
N TYR A 112 -3.15 19.57 -13.64
CA TYR A 112 -3.39 18.59 -14.69
C TYR A 112 -4.74 17.93 -14.46
N GLU A 113 -5.60 17.93 -15.47
CA GLU A 113 -6.87 17.21 -15.47
C GLU A 113 -7.22 16.78 -16.90
N ASN A 114 -7.61 15.53 -17.08
CA ASN A 114 -7.93 14.97 -18.39
C ASN A 114 -9.42 14.59 -18.55
N ASP A 115 -10.22 14.66 -17.49
CA ASP A 115 -11.66 14.45 -17.58
C ASP A 115 -12.36 15.74 -18.00
N LYS A 116 -12.77 15.77 -19.27
CA LYS A 116 -13.45 16.94 -19.87
C LYS A 116 -14.73 17.32 -19.15
N ASN A 117 -15.37 16.40 -18.41
CA ASN A 117 -16.63 16.69 -17.72
C ASN A 117 -16.43 17.56 -16.48
N ILE A 118 -15.27 17.46 -15.82
CA ILE A 118 -14.99 18.23 -14.60
C ILE A 118 -14.26 19.56 -14.89
N LEU A 119 -13.65 19.72 -16.06
CA LEU A 119 -12.90 20.92 -16.43
C LEU A 119 -13.68 22.22 -16.26
N PRO A 120 -14.96 22.35 -16.67
CA PRO A 120 -15.72 23.58 -16.46
C PRO A 120 -15.85 23.95 -14.98
N LEU A 121 -16.03 22.96 -14.10
CA LEU A 121 -16.07 23.18 -12.65
C LEU A 121 -14.70 23.63 -12.12
N LEU A 122 -13.61 22.99 -12.57
CA LEU A 122 -12.26 23.35 -12.20
C LEU A 122 -11.94 24.81 -12.58
N TYR A 123 -12.17 25.20 -13.82
CA TYR A 123 -11.96 26.59 -14.27
C TYR A 123 -12.76 27.60 -13.45
N SER A 124 -14.04 27.33 -13.25
CA SER A 124 -14.91 28.22 -12.46
C SER A 124 -14.46 28.33 -11.00
N ASN A 125 -13.98 27.24 -10.40
CA ASN A 125 -13.43 27.25 -9.05
C ASN A 125 -12.11 28.06 -8.97
N MET A 126 -11.23 27.92 -9.96
CA MET A 126 -9.97 28.66 -10.01
C MET A 126 -10.20 30.16 -10.22
N GLU A 127 -11.15 30.57 -11.06
CA GLU A 127 -11.53 31.99 -11.22
C GLU A 127 -12.08 32.57 -9.94
N TYR A 128 -12.92 31.84 -9.20
CA TYR A 128 -13.38 32.29 -7.89
C TYR A 128 -12.21 32.46 -6.91
N CYS A 129 -11.32 31.48 -6.80
CA CYS A 129 -10.14 31.53 -5.94
C CYS A 129 -9.26 32.76 -6.28
N LYS A 130 -9.05 32.99 -7.59
CA LYS A 130 -8.27 34.13 -8.08
C LYS A 130 -8.85 35.47 -7.59
N LYS A 131 -10.14 35.69 -7.79
CA LYS A 131 -10.83 36.94 -7.33
C LYS A 131 -10.72 37.12 -5.83
N GLN A 132 -10.87 36.06 -5.03
CA GLN A 132 -10.78 36.12 -3.58
C GLN A 132 -9.36 36.38 -3.07
N LEU A 133 -8.33 35.88 -3.73
CA LEU A 133 -6.94 36.14 -3.39
C LEU A 133 -6.51 37.56 -3.79
N GLU A 134 -6.95 38.05 -4.95
CA GLU A 134 -6.71 39.43 -5.40
C GLU A 134 -7.26 40.45 -4.40
N GLN A 135 -8.42 40.19 -3.79
CA GLN A 135 -8.98 41.04 -2.72
C GLN A 135 -8.11 41.08 -1.46
N LYS A 136 -7.21 40.10 -1.29
CA LYS A 136 -6.23 40.04 -0.20
C LYS A 136 -4.84 40.53 -0.60
N GLY A 137 -4.68 41.03 -1.82
CA GLY A 137 -3.41 41.50 -2.35
C GLY A 137 -2.46 40.35 -2.80
N ILE A 138 -2.98 39.15 -2.98
CA ILE A 138 -2.22 37.99 -3.44
C ILE A 138 -2.50 37.74 -4.92
N LEU A 139 -1.45 37.72 -5.74
CA LEU A 139 -1.56 37.43 -7.16
C LEU A 139 -1.59 35.92 -7.41
N LEU A 140 -2.70 35.42 -7.98
CA LEU A 140 -2.80 34.03 -8.45
C LEU A 140 -2.63 33.97 -9.98
N LYS A 141 -1.60 33.23 -10.41
CA LYS A 141 -1.48 32.76 -11.81
C LYS A 141 -1.75 31.26 -11.82
N TYR A 142 -2.71 30.81 -12.65
CA TYR A 142 -2.97 29.40 -12.79
C TYR A 142 -2.96 28.96 -14.26
N LYS A 143 -2.55 27.69 -14.48
CA LYS A 143 -2.53 27.05 -15.78
C LYS A 143 -3.17 25.66 -15.65
N VAL A 144 -4.23 25.42 -16.39
CA VAL A 144 -4.85 24.09 -16.52
C VAL A 144 -4.30 23.41 -17.75
N ILE A 145 -3.76 22.20 -17.60
CA ILE A 145 -3.26 21.36 -18.67
C ILE A 145 -4.22 20.19 -18.83
N GLU A 146 -5.02 20.23 -19.90
CA GLU A 146 -6.06 19.27 -20.25
C GLU A 146 -5.44 18.02 -20.89
N ASN A 147 -4.56 17.34 -20.15
CA ASN A 147 -3.80 16.19 -20.66
C ASN A 147 -3.47 15.21 -19.55
N ASN A 148 -3.08 13.99 -19.93
CA ASN A 148 -2.53 13.00 -19.02
C ASN A 148 -1.19 13.49 -18.44
N PHE A 149 -1.12 13.57 -17.12
CA PHE A 149 0.04 14.11 -16.40
C PHE A 149 1.36 13.40 -16.73
N ILE A 150 1.35 12.06 -16.83
CA ILE A 150 2.57 11.28 -17.09
C ILE A 150 3.02 11.48 -18.54
N LEU A 151 2.08 11.42 -19.49
CA LEU A 151 2.39 11.56 -20.91
C LEU A 151 2.89 12.97 -21.26
N ALA A 152 2.29 13.99 -20.67
CA ALA A 152 2.70 15.38 -20.88
C ALA A 152 4.11 15.68 -20.36
N ASN A 153 4.57 14.93 -19.33
CA ASN A 153 5.86 15.14 -18.70
C ASN A 153 6.92 14.07 -19.06
N ARG A 154 6.74 13.33 -20.17
CA ARG A 154 7.66 12.28 -20.61
C ARG A 154 9.10 12.78 -20.78
N ASN A 155 9.28 13.98 -21.33
CA ASN A 155 10.61 14.54 -21.59
C ASN A 155 11.32 14.86 -20.27
N ALA A 156 10.61 15.36 -19.26
CA ALA A 156 11.13 15.56 -17.92
C ALA A 156 11.59 14.25 -17.27
N TRP A 157 10.83 13.17 -17.45
CA TRP A 157 11.21 11.84 -16.95
C TRP A 157 12.47 11.30 -17.60
N ASN A 158 12.61 11.48 -18.92
CA ASN A 158 13.76 11.01 -19.69
C ASN A 158 15.00 11.91 -19.60
N ASN A 159 14.95 13.05 -18.90
CA ASN A 159 15.99 14.10 -18.88
C ASN A 159 16.27 14.71 -20.27
N GLU A 160 15.27 14.77 -21.14
CA GLU A 160 15.40 15.29 -22.52
C GLU A 160 15.27 16.83 -22.58
N GLN A 161 14.87 17.46 -21.47
CA GLN A 161 14.76 18.92 -21.35
C GLN A 161 15.80 19.46 -20.37
N SER A 162 16.49 20.53 -20.79
CA SER A 162 17.46 21.24 -19.95
C SER A 162 16.82 22.14 -18.90
N GLN A 163 15.56 22.53 -19.07
CA GLN A 163 14.78 23.34 -18.13
C GLN A 163 13.40 22.71 -17.94
N ASN A 164 13.24 21.96 -16.85
CA ASN A 164 11.93 21.53 -16.38
C ASN A 164 11.36 22.59 -15.46
N GLU A 165 10.04 22.86 -15.55
CA GLU A 165 9.37 23.58 -14.47
C GLU A 165 9.56 22.79 -13.17
N GLU A 166 10.08 23.46 -12.14
CA GLU A 166 10.27 22.87 -10.82
C GLU A 166 9.29 23.52 -9.84
N TYR A 167 8.68 22.70 -8.98
CA TYR A 167 7.64 23.12 -8.06
C TYR A 167 8.12 23.08 -6.60
N ASP A 168 7.74 24.10 -5.83
CA ASP A 168 7.99 24.15 -4.40
C ASP A 168 7.08 23.17 -3.64
N ILE A 169 5.83 23.02 -4.11
CA ILE A 169 4.82 22.14 -3.51
C ILE A 169 4.15 21.31 -4.58
N VAL A 170 4.05 20.01 -4.34
CA VAL A 170 3.15 19.11 -5.07
C VAL A 170 2.11 18.56 -4.10
N ILE A 171 0.83 18.69 -4.42
CA ILE A 171 -0.25 18.11 -3.62
C ILE A 171 -1.19 17.32 -4.53
N SER A 172 -1.54 16.09 -4.16
CA SER A 172 -2.40 15.27 -5.02
C SER A 172 -3.13 14.15 -4.28
N ASN A 173 -4.31 13.87 -4.80
CA ASN A 173 -5.02 12.60 -4.66
C ASN A 173 -5.05 11.91 -6.04
N PRO A 174 -4.01 11.15 -6.40
CA PRO A 174 -3.87 10.57 -7.73
C PRO A 174 -4.88 9.44 -7.98
N PRO A 175 -5.16 9.05 -9.23
CA PRO A 175 -6.09 7.96 -9.54
C PRO A 175 -5.57 6.60 -9.06
N TYR A 176 -6.42 5.81 -8.35
CA TYR A 176 -6.08 4.47 -7.84
C TYR A 176 -6.49 3.38 -8.83
N MET A 177 -5.91 3.39 -10.00
CA MET A 177 -6.26 2.48 -11.08
C MET A 177 -5.05 1.68 -11.54
N LYS A 178 -5.23 0.35 -11.69
CA LYS A 178 -4.25 -0.50 -12.35
C LYS A 178 -4.33 -0.29 -13.86
N ILE A 179 -3.17 -0.21 -14.50
CA ILE A 179 -3.05 -0.08 -15.94
C ILE A 179 -2.28 -1.29 -16.52
N PRO A 180 -2.46 -1.62 -17.80
CA PRO A 180 -1.68 -2.65 -18.46
C PRO A 180 -0.17 -2.35 -18.39
N ALA A 181 0.65 -3.41 -18.29
CA ALA A 181 2.11 -3.27 -18.21
C ALA A 181 2.73 -2.66 -19.48
N ASN A 182 2.02 -2.73 -20.59
CA ASN A 182 2.39 -2.15 -21.89
C ASN A 182 1.68 -0.83 -22.20
N SER A 183 1.01 -0.21 -21.22
CA SER A 183 0.39 1.10 -21.43
C SER A 183 1.45 2.19 -21.71
N PRO A 184 1.10 3.30 -22.37
CA PRO A 184 2.03 4.39 -22.63
C PRO A 184 2.73 4.92 -21.38
N GLU A 185 1.99 5.10 -20.29
CA GLU A 185 2.50 5.55 -18.98
C GLU A 185 3.51 4.56 -18.39
N ALA A 186 3.19 3.26 -18.42
CA ALA A 186 4.08 2.21 -17.93
C ALA A 186 5.36 2.12 -18.77
N ASN A 187 5.26 2.30 -20.09
CA ASN A 187 6.41 2.29 -20.99
C ASN A 187 7.37 3.47 -20.74
N ILE A 188 6.85 4.68 -20.54
CA ILE A 188 7.66 5.85 -20.18
C ILE A 188 8.43 5.57 -18.88
N MET A 189 7.75 5.02 -17.89
CA MET A 189 8.29 4.85 -16.54
C MET A 189 8.78 3.42 -16.25
N LYS A 190 9.12 2.64 -17.27
CA LYS A 190 9.49 1.21 -17.16
C LYS A 190 10.59 0.90 -16.12
N LYS A 191 11.49 1.84 -15.86
CA LYS A 191 12.58 1.69 -14.88
C LYS A 191 12.08 1.47 -13.44
N ILE A 192 10.86 1.91 -13.14
CA ILE A 192 10.24 1.78 -11.80
C ILE A 192 9.03 0.85 -11.79
N VAL A 193 8.70 0.23 -12.93
CA VAL A 193 7.56 -0.68 -13.09
C VAL A 193 8.02 -2.13 -12.99
N TYR A 194 7.29 -2.91 -12.18
CA TYR A 194 7.41 -4.36 -12.10
C TYR A 194 6.01 -4.99 -12.16
N GLY A 195 5.76 -5.82 -13.17
CA GLY A 195 4.44 -6.40 -13.40
C GLY A 195 3.39 -5.37 -13.84
N GLN A 196 2.18 -5.46 -13.33
CA GLN A 196 1.06 -4.56 -13.67
C GLN A 196 1.04 -3.34 -12.74
N PRO A 197 1.36 -2.13 -13.22
CA PRO A 197 1.45 -0.95 -12.39
C PRO A 197 0.08 -0.36 -12.00
N ASN A 198 0.09 0.45 -10.95
CA ASN A 198 -1.02 1.32 -10.57
C ASN A 198 -0.62 2.78 -10.81
N LEU A 199 -1.54 3.60 -11.31
CA LEU A 199 -1.24 4.99 -11.67
C LEU A 199 -0.71 5.83 -10.51
N TYR A 200 -1.22 5.65 -9.28
CA TYR A 200 -0.86 6.53 -8.17
C TYR A 200 0.65 6.59 -7.90
N PHE A 201 1.38 5.46 -7.96
CA PHE A 201 2.82 5.51 -7.71
C PHE A 201 3.62 6.07 -8.89
N LEU A 202 3.10 5.96 -10.11
CA LEU A 202 3.69 6.63 -11.28
C LEU A 202 3.53 8.16 -11.13
N PHE A 203 2.36 8.62 -10.65
CA PHE A 203 2.14 10.04 -10.32
C PHE A 203 3.11 10.51 -9.24
N MET A 204 3.29 9.76 -8.15
CA MET A 204 4.24 10.08 -7.08
C MET A 204 5.67 10.24 -7.63
N ALA A 205 6.11 9.32 -8.50
CA ALA A 205 7.46 9.35 -9.06
C ALA A 205 7.64 10.52 -10.04
N MET A 206 6.68 10.76 -10.94
CA MET A 206 6.74 11.90 -11.87
C MET A 206 6.73 13.23 -11.11
N ALA A 207 5.88 13.36 -10.09
CA ALA A 207 5.85 14.52 -9.22
C ALA A 207 7.19 14.76 -8.50
N ALA A 208 7.79 13.71 -7.93
CA ALA A 208 9.11 13.80 -7.31
C ALA A 208 10.21 14.26 -8.29
N LYS A 209 10.07 13.90 -9.57
CA LYS A 209 10.98 14.38 -10.62
C LYS A 209 10.86 15.88 -10.85
N LEU A 210 9.62 16.41 -10.83
CA LEU A 210 9.30 17.81 -11.07
C LEU A 210 9.41 18.68 -9.81
N THR A 211 9.65 18.11 -8.66
CA THR A 211 9.81 18.85 -7.40
C THR A 211 11.19 19.48 -7.33
N LYS A 212 11.25 20.73 -6.91
CA LYS A 212 12.47 21.49 -6.62
C LYS A 212 13.26 20.88 -5.45
N ASN A 213 14.55 21.12 -5.39
CA ASN A 213 15.32 20.78 -4.19
C ASN A 213 14.75 21.50 -2.96
N ASN A 214 14.57 20.77 -1.87
CA ASN A 214 13.83 21.15 -0.66
C ASN A 214 12.33 21.38 -0.86
N GLY A 215 11.79 21.12 -2.04
CA GLY A 215 10.35 21.14 -2.29
C GLY A 215 9.62 19.96 -1.65
N GLU A 216 8.32 20.10 -1.49
CA GLU A 216 7.46 19.21 -0.71
C GLU A 216 6.44 18.49 -1.58
N ASN A 217 6.27 17.18 -1.35
CA ASN A 217 5.22 16.36 -1.97
C ASN A 217 4.26 15.86 -0.90
N ILE A 218 2.99 16.16 -1.05
CA ILE A 218 1.92 15.71 -0.15
C ILE A 218 0.92 14.87 -0.95
N PHE A 219 0.82 13.59 -0.62
CA PHE A 219 -0.06 12.66 -1.31
C PHE A 219 -0.99 11.95 -0.34
N ILE A 220 -2.24 11.70 -0.76
CA ILE A 220 -3.07 10.66 -0.17
C ILE A 220 -3.06 9.46 -1.12
N VAL A 221 -2.63 8.29 -0.65
CA VAL A 221 -2.39 7.11 -1.49
C VAL A 221 -2.63 5.80 -0.73
N PRO A 222 -2.91 4.69 -1.44
CA PRO A 222 -2.97 3.38 -0.82
C PRO A 222 -1.65 2.99 -0.14
N ARG A 223 -1.73 2.44 1.07
CA ARG A 223 -0.57 1.96 1.85
C ARG A 223 0.24 0.86 1.14
N SER A 224 -0.34 0.17 0.16
CA SER A 224 0.24 -1.01 -0.48
C SER A 224 1.61 -0.77 -1.14
N PHE A 225 1.94 0.46 -1.54
CA PHE A 225 3.27 0.76 -2.09
C PHE A 225 4.40 0.56 -1.06
N ALA A 226 4.10 0.67 0.22
CA ALA A 226 5.09 0.64 1.30
C ALA A 226 5.89 -0.68 1.35
N SER A 227 5.30 -1.81 0.92
CA SER A 227 5.92 -3.13 1.05
C SER A 227 5.73 -4.06 -0.15
N GLY A 228 4.61 -3.97 -0.87
CA GLY A 228 4.27 -4.91 -1.95
C GLY A 228 5.39 -5.10 -2.98
N LEU A 229 5.62 -6.35 -3.43
CA LEU A 229 6.70 -6.71 -4.35
C LEU A 229 6.64 -5.92 -5.67
N TYR A 230 5.44 -5.69 -6.18
CA TYR A 230 5.21 -4.92 -7.42
C TYR A 230 5.71 -3.47 -7.35
N PHE A 231 5.91 -2.94 -6.14
CA PHE A 231 6.38 -1.58 -5.91
C PHE A 231 7.87 -1.49 -5.55
N SER A 232 8.62 -2.60 -5.59
CA SER A 232 10.01 -2.64 -5.13
C SER A 232 10.92 -1.70 -5.93
N ALA A 233 10.79 -1.69 -7.27
CA ALA A 233 11.57 -0.80 -8.14
C ALA A 233 11.19 0.68 -7.91
N PHE A 234 9.89 0.97 -7.76
CA PHE A 234 9.42 2.30 -7.39
C PHE A 234 9.99 2.76 -6.06
N ARG A 235 9.88 1.95 -4.99
CA ARG A 235 10.39 2.30 -3.66
C ARG A 235 11.90 2.58 -3.68
N LYS A 236 12.68 1.72 -4.34
CA LYS A 236 14.13 1.91 -4.50
C LYS A 236 14.45 3.26 -5.14
N TRP A 237 13.68 3.65 -6.16
CA TRP A 237 13.85 4.93 -6.83
C TRP A 237 13.33 6.08 -5.97
N TYR A 238 12.12 5.97 -5.42
CA TYR A 238 11.45 7.06 -4.69
C TYR A 238 12.21 7.46 -3.42
N PHE A 239 12.58 6.50 -2.59
CA PHE A 239 13.31 6.76 -1.34
C PHE A 239 14.78 7.17 -1.54
N LYS A 240 15.31 7.02 -2.74
CA LYS A 240 16.61 7.61 -3.11
C LYS A 240 16.49 9.11 -3.42
N ASN A 241 15.32 9.57 -3.86
CA ASN A 241 15.10 10.94 -4.32
C ASN A 241 14.27 11.78 -3.35
N MET A 242 13.51 11.15 -2.47
CA MET A 242 12.56 11.81 -1.57
C MET A 242 12.69 11.26 -0.14
N ASN A 243 12.74 12.14 0.83
CA ASN A 243 12.73 11.79 2.25
C ASN A 243 11.31 11.94 2.82
N VAL A 244 10.74 10.82 3.29
CA VAL A 244 9.43 10.81 3.95
C VAL A 244 9.58 11.36 5.36
N ASN A 245 8.87 12.43 5.71
CA ASN A 245 8.96 13.02 7.05
C ASN A 245 7.62 13.17 7.79
N ASN A 246 6.49 12.94 7.12
CA ASN A 246 5.18 12.80 7.79
C ASN A 246 4.39 11.66 7.17
N ILE A 247 3.74 10.88 8.02
CA ILE A 247 2.77 9.85 7.63
C ILE A 247 1.54 10.02 8.51
N HIS A 248 0.35 10.11 7.90
CA HIS A 248 -0.92 10.01 8.61
C HIS A 248 -1.64 8.71 8.26
N ILE A 249 -2.12 8.02 9.27
CA ILE A 249 -2.76 6.70 9.18
C ILE A 249 -4.23 6.84 9.60
N PHE A 250 -5.13 6.25 8.81
CA PHE A 250 -6.53 6.08 9.18
C PHE A 250 -6.76 4.63 9.64
N ASN A 251 -7.26 4.43 10.87
CA ASN A 251 -7.56 3.09 11.40
C ASN A 251 -8.79 2.48 10.71
N SER A 252 -9.80 3.30 10.41
CA SER A 252 -11.02 2.85 9.72
C SER A 252 -10.84 2.84 8.20
N ARG A 253 -10.95 1.66 7.58
CA ARG A 253 -10.86 1.49 6.12
C ARG A 253 -12.07 2.04 5.37
N ASN A 254 -13.25 2.02 6.01
CA ASN A 254 -14.53 2.28 5.33
C ASN A 254 -14.92 3.76 5.35
N ASN A 255 -14.24 4.59 6.12
CA ASN A 255 -14.67 5.95 6.42
C ASN A 255 -13.86 7.05 5.76
N VAL A 256 -12.74 6.72 5.09
CA VAL A 256 -11.89 7.73 4.42
C VAL A 256 -12.55 8.23 3.13
N PHE A 257 -13.17 7.34 2.36
CA PHE A 257 -13.94 7.65 1.15
C PHE A 257 -15.36 7.04 1.27
N LYS A 258 -16.14 7.52 2.24
CA LYS A 258 -17.51 7.03 2.55
C LYS A 258 -18.43 6.98 1.32
N SER A 259 -18.30 7.95 0.42
CA SER A 259 -19.11 8.06 -0.79
C SER A 259 -18.84 6.98 -1.84
N ASP A 260 -17.63 6.34 -1.83
CA ASP A 260 -17.15 5.54 -2.95
C ASP A 260 -16.86 4.06 -2.65
N ASN A 261 -17.09 3.61 -1.40
CA ASN A 261 -16.83 2.21 -0.94
C ASN A 261 -15.43 1.71 -1.29
N VAL A 262 -14.40 2.53 -1.06
CA VAL A 262 -13.00 2.14 -1.26
C VAL A 262 -12.51 1.35 -0.06
N LEU A 263 -12.31 0.05 -0.24
CA LEU A 263 -11.80 -0.88 0.79
C LEU A 263 -10.27 -0.87 0.92
N GLN A 264 -9.58 0.17 0.43
CA GLN A 264 -8.13 0.24 0.50
C GLN A 264 -7.69 1.05 1.72
N GLU A 265 -6.67 0.54 2.43
CA GLU A 265 -5.99 1.33 3.46
C GLU A 265 -5.23 2.47 2.79
N THR A 266 -5.71 3.69 2.97
CA THR A 266 -5.04 4.90 2.49
C THR A 266 -4.26 5.56 3.60
N ILE A 267 -3.18 6.22 3.23
CA ILE A 267 -2.35 7.06 4.10
C ILE A 267 -2.12 8.42 3.45
N ILE A 268 -1.89 9.43 4.27
CA ILE A 268 -1.35 10.69 3.77
C ILE A 268 0.15 10.67 4.05
N ILE A 269 0.95 11.00 3.04
CA ILE A 269 2.40 11.04 3.12
C ILE A 269 2.90 12.41 2.69
N ARG A 270 3.81 13.00 3.48
CA ARG A 270 4.60 14.15 3.08
C ARG A 270 6.04 13.74 2.93
N SER A 271 6.65 14.12 1.82
CA SER A 271 8.05 13.85 1.50
C SER A 271 8.74 15.15 1.06
N ILE A 272 10.02 15.28 1.32
CA ILE A 272 10.83 16.43 0.91
C ILE A 272 11.94 15.92 -0.02
N LYS A 273 12.21 16.66 -1.09
CA LYS A 273 13.33 16.39 -2.00
C LYS A 273 14.61 16.98 -1.42
N THR A 274 15.27 16.24 -0.56
CA THR A 274 16.52 16.66 0.07
C THR A 274 17.47 15.48 0.28
N VAL A 275 18.77 15.75 0.37
CA VAL A 275 19.78 14.75 0.66
C VAL A 275 20.10 14.85 2.16
N LEU A 276 19.31 14.23 3.00
CA LEU A 276 19.57 14.09 4.44
C LEU A 276 19.84 12.62 4.77
N ASN A 277 20.91 12.37 5.51
CA ASN A 277 21.30 11.01 5.92
C ASN A 277 20.50 10.50 7.13
N SER A 278 19.94 11.39 7.93
CA SER A 278 19.14 11.04 9.12
C SER A 278 18.06 12.11 9.34
N PHE A 279 16.84 11.69 9.53
CA PHE A 279 15.69 12.55 9.85
C PHE A 279 14.64 11.73 10.59
N ASP A 280 13.77 12.43 11.31
CA ASP A 280 12.65 11.82 12.01
C ASP A 280 11.39 11.84 11.16
N ILE A 281 10.58 10.80 11.28
CA ILE A 281 9.27 10.71 10.65
C ILE A 281 8.21 11.00 11.71
N ASN A 282 7.42 12.04 11.49
CA ASN A 282 6.25 12.32 12.31
C ASN A 282 5.10 11.42 11.85
N ILE A 283 4.60 10.59 12.74
CA ILE A 283 3.46 9.70 12.49
C ILE A 283 2.26 10.22 13.26
N SER A 284 1.14 10.36 12.58
CA SER A 284 -0.15 10.70 13.16
C SER A 284 -1.18 9.64 12.83
N VAL A 285 -2.09 9.36 13.77
CA VAL A 285 -3.10 8.31 13.64
C VAL A 285 -4.45 8.85 14.07
N SER A 286 -5.46 8.70 13.23
CA SER A 286 -6.87 8.99 13.55
C SER A 286 -7.78 7.82 13.19
N GLU A 287 -8.99 7.78 13.74
CA GLU A 287 -9.97 6.77 13.36
C GLU A 287 -10.45 6.97 11.92
N ASP A 288 -10.82 8.19 11.57
CA ASP A 288 -11.28 8.57 10.23
C ASP A 288 -11.00 10.06 9.93
N SER A 289 -11.53 10.58 8.83
CA SER A 289 -11.37 11.97 8.42
C SER A 289 -12.02 12.99 9.39
N SER A 290 -13.05 12.61 10.14
CA SER A 290 -13.74 13.50 11.08
C SER A 290 -12.90 13.78 12.33
N ASN A 291 -12.02 12.85 12.70
CA ASN A 291 -11.16 12.94 13.89
C ASN A 291 -9.70 13.26 13.57
N ILE A 292 -9.41 13.71 12.34
CA ILE A 292 -8.04 13.95 11.88
C ILE A 292 -7.33 15.06 12.66
N SER A 293 -8.06 16.05 13.17
CA SER A 293 -7.54 17.13 14.02
C SER A 293 -7.11 16.66 15.42
N ASN A 294 -7.70 15.56 15.91
CA ASN A 294 -7.43 14.98 17.22
C ASN A 294 -6.56 13.71 17.12
N SER A 295 -5.70 13.63 16.13
CA SER A 295 -4.84 12.49 15.89
C SER A 295 -3.81 12.29 17.00
N LEU A 296 -3.51 11.00 17.31
CA LEU A 296 -2.37 10.64 18.13
C LEU A 296 -1.09 10.90 17.32
N ASN A 297 -0.14 11.60 17.92
CA ASN A 297 1.11 11.96 17.25
C ASN A 297 2.31 11.37 17.99
N PHE A 298 3.27 10.84 17.24
CA PHE A 298 4.56 10.41 17.76
C PHE A 298 5.64 10.47 16.68
N VAL A 299 6.90 10.47 17.11
CA VAL A 299 8.05 10.59 16.23
C VAL A 299 8.82 9.28 16.21
N VAL A 300 9.26 8.87 15.04
CA VAL A 300 10.04 7.65 14.84
C VAL A 300 11.24 7.95 13.95
N ARG A 301 12.40 7.42 14.29
CA ARG A 301 13.59 7.54 13.45
C ARG A 301 13.37 6.86 12.10
N ASN A 302 13.86 7.48 11.03
CA ASN A 302 13.64 6.96 9.68
C ASN A 302 14.29 5.59 9.44
N ASP A 303 15.43 5.30 10.08
CA ASP A 303 16.14 4.02 9.96
C ASP A 303 15.32 2.83 10.49
N LEU A 304 14.39 3.08 11.43
CA LEU A 304 13.42 2.08 11.89
C LEU A 304 12.25 1.91 10.92
N CYS A 305 11.80 3.01 10.31
CA CYS A 305 10.66 2.97 9.38
C CYS A 305 11.08 2.57 7.97
N LEU A 306 12.29 2.91 7.52
CA LEU A 306 12.77 2.60 6.18
C LEU A 306 13.93 1.62 6.23
N ASN A 307 13.65 0.35 5.99
CA ASN A 307 14.64 -0.72 6.00
C ASN A 307 14.52 -1.57 4.73
N ASN A 308 15.64 -1.83 4.05
CA ASN A 308 15.70 -2.62 2.80
C ASN A 308 14.68 -2.18 1.72
N ASN A 309 14.47 -0.86 1.58
CA ASN A 309 13.45 -0.27 0.70
C ASN A 309 12.00 -0.69 1.03
N ILE A 310 11.73 -1.12 2.25
CA ILE A 310 10.39 -1.32 2.79
C ILE A 310 10.10 -0.16 3.74
N LEU A 311 8.93 0.45 3.61
CA LEU A 311 8.45 1.47 4.53
C LEU A 311 7.55 0.81 5.57
N PHE A 312 8.07 0.64 6.77
CA PHE A 312 7.29 0.21 7.93
C PHE A 312 6.48 1.40 8.46
N ILE A 313 5.20 1.17 8.72
CA ILE A 313 4.27 2.22 9.12
C ILE A 313 3.67 1.82 10.48
N PRO A 314 4.34 2.13 11.60
CA PRO A 314 3.82 1.85 12.95
C PRO A 314 2.63 2.76 13.25
N SER A 315 1.59 2.21 13.89
CA SER A 315 0.39 2.91 14.29
C SER A 315 0.33 3.20 15.80
N SER A 316 1.31 2.71 16.55
CA SER A 316 1.40 2.86 18.01
C SER A 316 2.86 2.85 18.49
N LYS A 317 3.07 3.27 19.74
CA LYS A 317 4.37 3.14 20.43
C LYS A 317 4.78 1.67 20.61
N GLU A 318 3.81 0.77 20.79
CA GLU A 318 4.06 -0.67 20.86
C GLU A 318 4.65 -1.18 19.54
N ASP A 319 4.09 -0.76 18.40
CA ASP A 319 4.63 -1.10 17.08
C ASP A 319 6.09 -0.64 16.91
N VAL A 320 6.43 0.55 17.40
CA VAL A 320 7.81 1.05 17.40
C VAL A 320 8.73 0.18 18.24
N SER A 321 8.26 -0.28 19.41
CA SER A 321 9.03 -1.19 20.27
C SER A 321 9.27 -2.54 19.60
N ILE A 322 8.27 -3.07 18.90
CA ILE A 322 8.38 -4.30 18.10
C ILE A 322 9.39 -4.13 16.93
N LEU A 323 9.33 -3.01 16.21
CA LEU A 323 10.32 -2.72 15.17
C LEU A 323 11.74 -2.72 15.74
N LYS A 324 11.96 -2.00 16.85
CA LYS A 324 13.26 -1.94 17.53
C LYS A 324 13.74 -3.33 17.97
N PHE A 325 12.86 -4.15 18.50
CA PHE A 325 13.19 -5.50 18.97
C PHE A 325 13.59 -6.42 17.82
N VAL A 326 12.74 -6.52 16.78
CA VAL A 326 12.94 -7.47 15.68
C VAL A 326 14.08 -7.02 14.74
N GLN A 327 14.25 -5.72 14.50
CA GLN A 327 15.30 -5.22 13.60
C GLN A 327 16.71 -5.29 14.20
N LYS A 328 16.88 -5.66 15.47
CA LYS A 328 18.18 -6.04 16.03
C LYS A 328 18.72 -7.32 15.38
N TRP A 329 17.86 -8.19 14.89
CA TRP A 329 18.27 -9.45 14.26
C TRP A 329 18.76 -9.21 12.83
N THR A 330 19.93 -9.76 12.52
CA THR A 330 20.64 -9.51 11.25
C THR A 330 20.50 -10.64 10.24
N TYR A 331 19.94 -11.77 10.64
CA TYR A 331 19.65 -12.91 9.79
C TYR A 331 18.21 -12.84 9.28
N ASN A 332 17.84 -13.78 8.43
CA ASN A 332 16.51 -14.09 7.96
C ASN A 332 16.45 -15.57 7.58
N LEU A 333 15.34 -16.06 7.02
CA LEU A 333 15.26 -17.45 6.62
C LEU A 333 16.40 -17.84 5.67
N LEU A 334 16.65 -17.06 4.62
CA LEU A 334 17.66 -17.37 3.60
C LEU A 334 19.09 -17.41 4.16
N LYS A 335 19.46 -16.43 4.99
CA LYS A 335 20.78 -16.38 5.64
C LYS A 335 20.99 -17.52 6.64
N ASN A 336 19.92 -18.06 7.20
CA ASN A 336 19.95 -19.24 8.06
C ASN A 336 19.84 -20.57 7.28
N GLY A 337 19.85 -20.52 5.94
CA GLY A 337 19.77 -21.68 5.06
C GLY A 337 18.37 -22.27 4.89
N PHE A 338 17.33 -21.55 5.33
CA PHE A 338 15.93 -21.92 5.14
C PHE A 338 15.29 -21.14 4.01
N LYS A 339 14.20 -21.67 3.46
CA LYS A 339 13.39 -20.97 2.47
C LYS A 339 11.90 -21.27 2.64
N ALA A 340 11.11 -20.22 2.66
CA ALA A 340 9.68 -20.31 2.50
C ALA A 340 9.33 -20.45 1.02
N LYS A 341 8.51 -21.45 0.69
CA LYS A 341 7.96 -21.72 -0.65
C LYS A 341 6.45 -21.87 -0.54
N THR A 342 5.73 -21.67 -1.65
CA THR A 342 4.28 -21.87 -1.71
C THR A 342 3.96 -23.26 -2.25
N GLY A 343 2.93 -23.91 -1.74
CA GLY A 343 2.40 -25.17 -2.24
C GLY A 343 2.09 -25.09 -3.74
N GLN A 344 2.41 -26.14 -4.47
CA GLN A 344 2.41 -26.10 -5.94
C GLN A 344 1.09 -26.56 -6.56
N VAL A 345 0.21 -27.22 -5.80
CA VAL A 345 -1.05 -27.73 -6.33
C VAL A 345 -2.06 -26.62 -6.47
N VAL A 346 -2.42 -26.30 -7.71
CA VAL A 346 -3.50 -25.39 -8.05
C VAL A 346 -4.70 -26.21 -8.49
N VAL A 347 -5.67 -26.39 -7.62
CA VAL A 347 -6.76 -27.38 -7.73
C VAL A 347 -7.48 -27.35 -9.07
N PHE A 348 -7.86 -26.18 -9.57
CA PHE A 348 -8.61 -26.07 -10.83
C PHE A 348 -7.78 -26.43 -12.07
N ARG A 349 -6.44 -26.41 -11.98
CA ARG A 349 -5.52 -26.81 -13.07
C ARG A 349 -5.20 -28.30 -13.05
N GLU A 350 -5.24 -28.93 -11.88
CA GLU A 350 -4.72 -30.27 -11.64
C GLU A 350 -5.83 -31.27 -11.30
N LYS A 351 -7.08 -30.98 -11.67
CA LYS A 351 -8.27 -31.79 -11.28
C LYS A 351 -8.12 -33.29 -11.55
N GLU A 352 -7.52 -33.65 -12.67
CA GLU A 352 -7.34 -35.03 -13.09
C GLU A 352 -6.31 -35.80 -12.24
N LEU A 353 -5.45 -35.10 -11.52
CA LEU A 353 -4.44 -35.68 -10.65
C LEU A 353 -4.91 -35.78 -9.19
N LEU A 354 -6.12 -35.32 -8.86
CA LEU A 354 -6.62 -35.24 -7.50
C LEU A 354 -7.69 -36.29 -7.23
N THR A 355 -7.61 -36.95 -6.05
CA THR A 355 -8.57 -37.98 -5.66
C THR A 355 -8.77 -38.03 -4.14
N ASP A 356 -9.94 -38.55 -3.71
CA ASP A 356 -10.20 -38.87 -2.31
C ASP A 356 -9.85 -40.36 -1.98
N ASN A 357 -9.55 -41.15 -3.00
CA ASN A 357 -9.22 -42.56 -2.84
C ASN A 357 -7.75 -42.72 -2.42
N LYS A 358 -7.54 -43.31 -1.24
CA LYS A 358 -6.21 -43.71 -0.76
C LYS A 358 -5.84 -45.07 -1.31
N ASN A 359 -4.73 -45.15 -2.04
CA ASN A 359 -4.15 -46.43 -2.52
C ASN A 359 -2.61 -46.31 -2.58
N SER A 360 -1.94 -47.35 -3.11
CA SER A 360 -0.48 -47.38 -3.26
C SER A 360 0.09 -46.36 -4.24
N GLU A 361 -0.75 -45.83 -5.13
CA GLU A 361 -0.39 -44.86 -6.18
C GLU A 361 -0.76 -43.44 -5.81
N THR A 362 -1.04 -43.14 -4.54
CA THR A 362 -1.43 -41.80 -4.08
C THR A 362 -0.55 -41.35 -2.94
N ILE A 363 -0.33 -40.01 -2.88
CA ILE A 363 0.38 -39.33 -1.80
C ILE A 363 -0.52 -38.30 -1.14
N PRO A 364 -0.29 -37.95 0.15
CA PRO A 364 -1.06 -36.95 0.86
C PRO A 364 -1.01 -35.57 0.21
N LEU A 365 -2.15 -34.90 0.09
CA LEU A 365 -2.28 -33.52 -0.32
C LEU A 365 -2.76 -32.67 0.86
N LEU A 366 -1.87 -31.82 1.35
CA LEU A 366 -2.14 -30.95 2.50
C LEU A 366 -2.82 -29.64 2.09
N TRP A 367 -3.79 -29.24 2.92
CA TRP A 367 -4.60 -28.04 2.74
C TRP A 367 -4.55 -27.15 3.99
N ALA A 368 -4.88 -25.88 3.83
CA ALA A 368 -4.95 -24.94 4.94
C ALA A 368 -5.96 -25.35 6.04
N TYR A 369 -7.00 -26.10 5.71
CA TYR A 369 -7.98 -26.60 6.69
C TYR A 369 -7.53 -27.85 7.47
N ASN A 370 -6.41 -28.47 7.07
CA ASN A 370 -5.79 -29.54 7.89
C ASN A 370 -5.20 -29.00 9.21
N PHE A 371 -5.07 -27.68 9.35
CA PHE A 371 -4.60 -27.09 10.61
C PHE A 371 -5.63 -27.28 11.72
N GLU A 372 -5.18 -27.85 12.82
CA GLU A 372 -5.92 -27.95 14.07
C GLU A 372 -5.04 -27.41 15.21
N GLY A 373 -5.26 -26.12 15.50
CA GLY A 373 -4.32 -25.37 16.31
C GLY A 373 -2.94 -25.29 15.64
N ASN A 374 -1.93 -25.80 16.33
CA ASN A 374 -0.52 -25.79 15.89
C ASN A 374 -0.07 -27.13 15.26
N LYS A 375 -0.98 -28.07 15.07
CA LYS A 375 -0.74 -29.40 14.49
C LYS A 375 -1.49 -29.58 13.19
N ILE A 376 -1.13 -30.63 12.46
CA ILE A 376 -1.80 -31.04 11.23
C ILE A 376 -2.64 -32.28 11.51
N THR A 377 -3.93 -32.25 11.16
CA THR A 377 -4.83 -33.39 11.16
C THR A 377 -5.06 -33.86 9.75
N PHE A 378 -4.67 -35.10 9.46
CA PHE A 378 -4.82 -35.70 8.13
C PHE A 378 -5.15 -37.22 8.25
N PRO A 379 -6.06 -37.76 7.40
CA PRO A 379 -6.91 -37.02 6.46
C PRO A 379 -8.02 -36.24 7.17
N LYS A 380 -8.52 -35.17 6.53
CA LYS A 380 -9.66 -34.37 6.98
C LYS A 380 -10.59 -34.12 5.79
N TYR A 381 -11.64 -34.93 5.69
CA TYR A 381 -12.54 -34.89 4.53
C TYR A 381 -13.43 -33.66 4.54
N VAL A 382 -13.36 -32.89 3.48
CA VAL A 382 -14.19 -31.72 3.23
C VAL A 382 -14.73 -31.81 1.80
N LYS A 383 -16.01 -31.55 1.59
CA LYS A 383 -16.67 -31.60 0.27
C LYS A 383 -15.87 -30.82 -0.78
N ASN A 384 -15.62 -31.43 -1.93
CA ASN A 384 -14.87 -30.87 -3.05
C ASN A 384 -13.39 -30.51 -2.72
N LYS A 385 -12.78 -31.18 -1.74
CA LYS A 385 -11.40 -31.01 -1.33
C LYS A 385 -10.66 -32.34 -1.31
N PRO A 386 -10.20 -32.84 -2.46
CA PRO A 386 -9.48 -34.11 -2.55
C PRO A 386 -8.30 -34.19 -1.60
N GLN A 387 -8.12 -35.34 -0.94
CA GLN A 387 -7.11 -35.51 0.10
C GLN A 387 -5.79 -36.08 -0.42
N PHE A 388 -5.79 -36.59 -1.67
CA PHE A 388 -4.63 -37.26 -2.24
C PHE A 388 -4.32 -36.72 -3.65
N LEU A 389 -3.03 -36.79 -4.00
CA LEU A 389 -2.48 -36.56 -5.32
C LEU A 389 -2.02 -37.89 -5.90
N LEU A 390 -2.35 -38.18 -7.15
CA LEU A 390 -1.84 -39.37 -7.86
C LEU A 390 -0.30 -39.28 -7.98
N ASN A 391 0.39 -40.37 -7.62
CA ASN A 391 1.85 -40.44 -7.68
C ASN A 391 2.29 -40.99 -9.05
N ASN A 392 2.39 -40.14 -10.04
CA ASN A 392 2.78 -40.49 -11.40
C ASN A 392 3.74 -39.45 -12.01
N LYS A 393 4.17 -39.68 -13.27
CA LYS A 393 5.10 -38.77 -13.96
C LYS A 393 4.56 -37.33 -14.10
N LEU A 394 3.26 -37.15 -14.28
CA LEU A 394 2.63 -35.83 -14.48
C LEU A 394 2.59 -35.00 -13.17
N SER A 395 2.42 -35.69 -12.04
CA SER A 395 2.35 -35.04 -10.73
C SER A 395 3.72 -34.80 -10.07
N LYS A 396 4.82 -35.33 -10.64
CA LYS A 396 6.15 -35.26 -10.02
C LYS A 396 6.59 -33.83 -9.68
N ARG A 397 6.23 -32.85 -10.50
CA ARG A 397 6.49 -31.42 -10.26
C ARG A 397 5.73 -30.82 -9.06
N LEU A 398 4.67 -31.50 -8.61
CA LEU A 398 3.80 -31.08 -7.52
C LEU A 398 4.15 -31.73 -6.19
N GLN A 399 5.12 -32.66 -6.21
CA GLN A 399 5.52 -33.42 -5.05
C GLN A 399 6.65 -32.74 -4.29
N MET A 400 6.70 -32.97 -3.00
CA MET A 400 7.78 -32.59 -2.12
C MET A 400 8.17 -33.76 -1.25
N HIS A 401 9.45 -33.91 -0.91
CA HIS A 401 9.91 -35.01 -0.04
C HIS A 401 9.21 -34.94 1.31
N ASN A 402 8.93 -36.07 1.90
CA ASN A 402 8.41 -36.14 3.26
C ASN A 402 9.54 -35.83 4.25
N GLU A 403 9.58 -34.60 4.73
CA GLU A 403 10.55 -34.05 5.66
C GLU A 403 9.88 -33.21 6.74
N ASN A 404 10.66 -32.62 7.64
CA ASN A 404 10.17 -31.69 8.63
C ASN A 404 9.92 -30.31 8.00
N TYR A 405 8.71 -29.78 8.13
CA TYR A 405 8.29 -28.49 7.60
C TYR A 405 7.57 -27.64 8.64
N LEU A 406 7.85 -26.35 8.66
CA LEU A 406 6.93 -25.39 9.26
C LEU A 406 5.94 -24.95 8.18
N LEU A 407 4.69 -25.35 8.31
CA LEU A 407 3.60 -24.94 7.42
C LEU A 407 3.04 -23.61 7.88
N VAL A 408 2.69 -22.73 6.93
CA VAL A 408 2.09 -21.40 7.19
C VAL A 408 0.92 -21.19 6.26
N LYS A 409 -0.25 -20.81 6.79
CA LYS A 409 -1.40 -20.47 5.95
C LYS A 409 -1.09 -19.23 5.11
N ARG A 410 -1.37 -19.32 3.82
CA ARG A 410 -1.13 -18.22 2.88
C ARG A 410 -2.25 -17.18 2.87
N PHE A 411 -3.51 -17.61 3.04
CA PHE A 411 -4.66 -16.74 3.07
C PHE A 411 -5.19 -16.62 4.49
N THR A 412 -5.03 -15.43 5.07
CA THR A 412 -5.56 -15.05 6.37
C THR A 412 -6.12 -13.65 6.25
N ALA A 413 -7.32 -13.40 6.77
CA ALA A 413 -7.90 -12.08 6.75
C ALA A 413 -7.10 -11.13 7.66
N LYS A 414 -7.06 -9.85 7.32
CA LYS A 414 -6.35 -8.84 8.13
C LYS A 414 -7.00 -8.67 9.51
N GLU A 415 -8.29 -8.92 9.58
CA GLU A 415 -9.13 -8.86 10.77
C GLU A 415 -8.95 -10.07 11.68
N GLU A 416 -8.37 -11.16 11.17
CA GLU A 416 -8.06 -12.33 12.00
C GLU A 416 -7.10 -11.96 13.12
N ARG A 417 -7.28 -12.56 14.29
CA ARG A 417 -6.42 -12.35 15.45
C ARG A 417 -4.94 -12.54 15.13
N LYS A 418 -4.62 -13.44 14.20
CA LYS A 418 -3.27 -13.76 13.75
C LYS A 418 -3.18 -13.88 12.23
N ARG A 419 -2.20 -13.19 11.64
CA ARG A 419 -1.89 -13.28 10.21
C ARG A 419 -1.00 -14.48 9.92
N ILE A 420 0.06 -14.67 10.72
CA ILE A 420 0.96 -15.81 10.60
C ILE A 420 0.39 -16.96 11.43
N GLN A 421 -0.34 -17.85 10.77
CA GLN A 421 -0.84 -19.08 11.37
C GLN A 421 0.02 -20.24 10.88
N CYS A 422 0.79 -20.83 11.79
CA CYS A 422 1.74 -21.89 11.48
C CYS A 422 1.43 -23.20 12.23
N ALA A 423 1.88 -24.31 11.66
CA ALA A 423 1.79 -25.63 12.25
C ALA A 423 3.04 -26.45 11.92
N LEU A 424 3.42 -27.32 12.84
CA LEU A 424 4.50 -28.27 12.64
C LEU A 424 4.03 -29.46 11.81
N LEU A 425 4.82 -29.85 10.85
CA LEU A 425 4.74 -31.11 10.13
C LEU A 425 6.02 -31.89 10.36
N ASN A 426 5.96 -32.99 11.09
CA ASN A 426 7.10 -33.86 11.27
C ASN A 426 7.10 -34.97 10.19
N LYS A 427 8.28 -35.36 9.77
CA LYS A 427 8.44 -36.50 8.84
C LYS A 427 7.69 -37.76 9.31
N THR A 428 7.66 -37.98 10.62
CA THR A 428 7.00 -39.11 11.27
C THR A 428 5.47 -39.09 11.12
N ASP A 429 4.85 -37.95 10.84
CA ASP A 429 3.41 -37.85 10.64
C ASP A 429 2.96 -38.60 9.36
N PHE A 430 3.89 -38.82 8.41
CA PHE A 430 3.65 -39.47 7.12
C PHE A 430 4.69 -40.53 6.80
N GLU A 431 5.18 -41.31 7.75
CA GLU A 431 6.28 -42.29 7.59
C GLU A 431 6.12 -43.25 6.40
N ARG A 432 4.88 -43.59 6.05
CA ARG A 432 4.57 -44.51 4.94
C ARG A 432 4.75 -43.92 3.55
N TYR A 433 4.97 -42.60 3.47
CA TYR A 433 5.06 -41.87 2.21
C TYR A 433 6.47 -41.29 2.05
N GLU A 434 7.06 -41.49 0.88
CA GLU A 434 8.32 -40.85 0.50
C GLU A 434 8.08 -39.39 0.10
N TYR A 435 6.91 -39.11 -0.49
CA TYR A 435 6.49 -37.80 -0.96
C TYR A 435 5.15 -37.40 -0.35
N ILE A 436 4.96 -36.10 -0.21
CA ILE A 436 3.72 -35.46 0.14
C ILE A 436 3.48 -34.28 -0.83
N SER A 437 2.37 -33.61 -0.74
CA SER A 437 2.07 -32.44 -1.56
C SER A 437 1.35 -31.38 -0.75
N ALA A 438 1.41 -30.12 -1.20
CA ALA A 438 0.73 -28.99 -0.58
C ALA A 438 -0.02 -28.15 -1.61
N GLU A 439 -1.24 -27.79 -1.25
CA GLU A 439 -2.10 -26.91 -2.04
C GLU A 439 -1.62 -25.45 -1.94
N ASN A 440 -1.90 -24.62 -2.94
CA ASN A 440 -1.34 -23.27 -3.10
C ASN A 440 -1.81 -22.23 -2.06
N HIS A 441 -2.75 -22.56 -1.17
CA HIS A 441 -3.10 -21.76 0.00
C HIS A 441 -2.23 -22.03 1.24
N LEU A 442 -1.20 -22.88 1.07
CA LEU A 442 -0.17 -23.13 2.06
C LEU A 442 1.20 -22.61 1.60
N ASN A 443 1.97 -22.09 2.53
CA ASN A 443 3.42 -21.99 2.43
C ASN A 443 4.07 -23.04 3.33
N PHE A 444 5.29 -23.45 2.98
CA PHE A 444 6.11 -24.34 3.79
C PHE A 444 7.53 -23.80 3.89
N ILE A 445 8.13 -23.93 5.05
CA ILE A 445 9.49 -23.50 5.35
C ILE A 445 10.33 -24.75 5.66
N SER A 446 11.46 -24.90 4.97
CA SER A 446 12.45 -25.96 5.19
C SER A 446 13.83 -25.48 4.79
N LYS A 447 14.86 -26.26 5.07
CA LYS A 447 16.20 -25.99 4.54
C LYS A 447 16.22 -26.06 3.00
N GLU A 448 17.05 -25.24 2.39
CA GLU A 448 17.30 -25.31 0.93
C GLU A 448 18.23 -26.49 0.60
N CYS A 449 19.23 -26.71 1.45
CA CYS A 449 20.18 -27.82 1.35
C CYS A 449 20.18 -28.64 2.65
N GLY A 450 20.04 -29.94 2.55
CA GLY A 450 19.96 -30.85 3.70
C GLY A 450 18.54 -30.93 4.29
N LYS A 451 18.43 -31.52 5.48
CA LYS A 451 17.16 -31.78 6.17
C LYS A 451 16.97 -30.81 7.36
N THR A 452 15.76 -30.35 7.57
CA THR A 452 15.41 -29.57 8.75
C THR A 452 15.35 -30.49 9.98
N THR A 453 16.14 -30.20 11.00
CA THR A 453 16.12 -30.96 12.25
C THR A 453 14.90 -30.62 13.10
N ASN A 454 14.56 -31.49 14.04
CA ASN A 454 13.46 -31.23 14.98
C ASN A 454 13.72 -29.99 15.86
N ALA A 455 14.98 -29.75 16.26
CA ALA A 455 15.34 -28.57 17.03
C ALA A 455 15.13 -27.28 16.22
N GLU A 456 15.60 -27.24 14.99
CA GLU A 456 15.39 -26.11 14.08
C GLU A 456 13.90 -25.85 13.82
N LEU A 457 13.13 -26.92 13.59
CA LEU A 457 11.68 -26.81 13.36
C LEU A 457 10.95 -26.22 14.58
N LYS A 458 11.27 -26.70 15.79
CA LYS A 458 10.69 -26.22 17.05
C LYS A 458 11.06 -24.75 17.34
N GLY A 459 12.31 -24.36 17.11
CA GLY A 459 12.76 -22.98 17.25
C GLY A 459 12.07 -22.02 16.27
N LEU A 460 11.97 -22.40 15.00
CA LEU A 460 11.23 -21.65 13.99
C LEU A 460 9.74 -21.52 14.39
N PHE A 461 9.15 -22.59 14.93
CA PHE A 461 7.76 -22.53 15.37
C PHE A 461 7.56 -21.50 16.50
N ILE A 462 8.44 -21.44 17.50
CA ILE A 462 8.36 -20.45 18.58
C ILE A 462 8.38 -19.02 17.99
N LEU A 463 9.29 -18.75 17.07
CA LEU A 463 9.39 -17.45 16.39
C LEU A 463 8.10 -17.11 15.63
N PHE A 464 7.69 -17.95 14.68
CA PHE A 464 6.55 -17.68 13.80
C PHE A 464 5.19 -17.80 14.51
N ASN A 465 5.12 -18.50 15.66
CA ASN A 465 3.94 -18.55 16.51
C ASN A 465 3.85 -17.40 17.51
N SER A 466 4.85 -16.51 17.63
CA SER A 466 4.79 -15.33 18.51
C SER A 466 3.88 -14.24 17.95
N ASN A 467 3.28 -13.43 18.85
CA ASN A 467 2.59 -12.21 18.45
C ASN A 467 3.59 -11.13 18.01
N ILE A 468 4.82 -11.16 18.51
CA ILE A 468 5.89 -10.22 18.12
C ILE A 468 6.16 -10.30 16.63
N ILE A 469 6.39 -11.49 16.09
CA ILE A 469 6.61 -11.68 14.65
C ILE A 469 5.33 -11.41 13.84
N ASP A 470 4.16 -11.78 14.33
CA ASP A 470 2.89 -11.48 13.67
C ASP A 470 2.66 -9.96 13.56
N LYS A 471 2.88 -9.20 14.64
CA LYS A 471 2.77 -7.73 14.65
C LYS A 471 3.82 -7.10 13.73
N TYR A 472 5.08 -7.55 13.79
CA TYR A 472 6.12 -7.09 12.88
C TYR A 472 5.72 -7.29 11.41
N PHE A 473 5.21 -8.48 11.07
CA PHE A 473 4.71 -8.79 9.73
C PHE A 473 3.60 -7.84 9.29
N ARG A 474 2.67 -7.50 10.18
CA ARG A 474 1.57 -6.55 9.89
C ARG A 474 2.05 -5.13 9.59
N LEU A 475 3.21 -4.73 10.11
CA LEU A 475 3.73 -3.37 9.91
C LEU A 475 4.15 -3.12 8.46
N PHE A 476 4.51 -4.15 7.71
CA PHE A 476 4.86 -4.01 6.30
C PHE A 476 3.93 -4.75 5.34
N ASN A 477 3.26 -5.85 5.75
CA ASN A 477 2.37 -6.58 4.84
C ASN A 477 1.00 -5.90 4.72
N GLY A 478 0.77 -5.21 3.60
CA GLY A 478 -0.51 -4.58 3.25
C GLY A 478 -1.47 -5.48 2.45
N SER A 479 -1.10 -6.73 2.11
CA SER A 479 -1.94 -7.63 1.30
C SER A 479 -2.80 -8.56 2.17
N THR A 480 -3.80 -9.22 1.57
CA THR A 480 -4.59 -10.29 2.21
C THR A 480 -3.84 -11.64 2.23
N GLN A 481 -2.68 -11.71 1.59
CA GLN A 481 -1.88 -12.92 1.49
C GLN A 481 -0.61 -12.81 2.35
N VAL A 482 -0.25 -13.91 2.98
CA VAL A 482 1.07 -14.13 3.58
C VAL A 482 1.93 -14.79 2.51
N ASN A 483 2.70 -14.00 1.77
CA ASN A 483 3.49 -14.53 0.66
C ASN A 483 4.81 -15.14 1.17
N ALA A 484 5.29 -16.19 0.52
CA ALA A 484 6.58 -16.81 0.83
C ALA A 484 7.74 -15.79 0.75
N GLY A 485 7.70 -14.86 -0.22
CA GLY A 485 8.68 -13.77 -0.35
C GLY A 485 8.72 -12.85 0.86
N ASP A 486 7.56 -12.53 1.45
CA ASP A 486 7.46 -11.69 2.64
C ASP A 486 8.02 -12.43 3.87
N LEU A 487 7.72 -13.74 4.03
CA LEU A 487 8.26 -14.57 5.11
C LEU A 487 9.80 -14.66 5.05
N ASN A 488 10.37 -14.78 3.84
CA ASN A 488 11.82 -14.85 3.63
C ASN A 488 12.57 -13.57 4.04
N GLN A 489 11.87 -12.43 4.16
CA GLN A 489 12.47 -11.14 4.51
C GLN A 489 12.37 -10.79 5.99
N ILE A 490 11.60 -11.54 6.78
CA ILE A 490 11.46 -11.29 8.22
C ILE A 490 12.83 -11.45 8.88
N PRO A 491 13.33 -10.45 9.64
CA PRO A 491 14.53 -10.60 10.44
C PRO A 491 14.36 -11.71 11.47
N LEU A 492 15.38 -12.52 11.62
CA LEU A 492 15.44 -13.65 12.55
C LEU A 492 16.78 -13.64 13.30
N PRO A 493 16.85 -14.24 14.49
CA PRO A 493 18.12 -14.47 15.18
C PRO A 493 19.00 -15.47 14.41
N SER A 494 20.20 -15.73 14.90
CA SER A 494 21.13 -16.69 14.29
C SER A 494 20.56 -18.13 14.33
N LEU A 495 21.11 -19.00 13.49
CA LEU A 495 20.71 -20.43 13.49
C LEU A 495 20.93 -21.09 14.86
N SER A 496 22.02 -20.76 15.53
CA SER A 496 22.30 -21.27 16.89
C SER A 496 21.23 -20.84 17.90
N ASP A 497 20.79 -19.59 17.85
CA ASP A 497 19.72 -19.09 18.72
C ASP A 497 18.38 -19.74 18.40
N ILE A 498 18.07 -19.95 17.10
CA ILE A 498 16.88 -20.69 16.69
C ILE A 498 16.88 -22.10 17.28
N VAL A 499 18.02 -22.80 17.23
CA VAL A 499 18.15 -24.13 17.82
C VAL A 499 18.01 -24.08 19.34
N ASN A 500 18.62 -23.09 20.00
CA ASN A 500 18.51 -22.92 21.46
C ASN A 500 17.06 -22.67 21.91
N LEU A 501 16.27 -21.95 21.16
CA LEU A 501 14.84 -21.75 21.44
C LEU A 501 14.06 -23.08 21.52
N SER A 502 14.53 -24.14 20.83
CA SER A 502 13.85 -25.45 20.85
C SER A 502 13.71 -26.08 22.24
N ILE A 503 14.60 -25.73 23.18
CA ILE A 503 14.59 -26.21 24.56
C ILE A 503 13.29 -25.81 25.28
N PHE A 504 12.72 -24.66 24.91
CA PHE A 504 11.47 -24.16 25.50
C PHE A 504 10.21 -24.73 24.84
N TYR A 505 10.36 -25.54 23.80
CA TYR A 505 9.22 -26.18 23.14
C TYR A 505 8.68 -27.32 23.99
N SER A 506 7.39 -27.27 24.31
CA SER A 506 6.65 -28.38 24.92
C SER A 506 5.58 -28.88 23.94
N ASP A 507 5.29 -30.20 23.99
CA ASP A 507 4.24 -30.81 23.15
C ASP A 507 2.81 -30.37 23.53
N LYS A 508 2.65 -29.72 24.67
CA LYS A 508 1.43 -28.97 25.00
C LYS A 508 1.40 -27.73 24.09
N SER A 509 0.24 -27.45 23.50
CA SER A 509 0.09 -26.33 22.55
C SER A 509 0.66 -25.04 23.13
N LEU A 510 1.80 -24.57 22.59
CA LEU A 510 2.40 -23.29 22.98
C LEU A 510 1.53 -22.14 22.47
N SER A 511 0.94 -21.38 23.39
CA SER A 511 0.22 -20.18 23.03
C SER A 511 1.19 -19.11 22.51
N SER A 512 0.69 -18.21 21.65
CA SER A 512 1.51 -17.09 21.14
C SER A 512 2.07 -16.20 22.26
N ARG A 513 1.34 -16.03 23.37
CA ARG A 513 1.81 -15.28 24.55
C ARG A 513 3.01 -15.93 25.23
N VAL A 514 3.02 -17.26 25.31
CA VAL A 514 4.18 -18.00 25.85
C VAL A 514 5.38 -17.85 24.93
N CYS A 515 5.18 -17.92 23.62
CA CYS A 515 6.24 -17.65 22.65
C CYS A 515 6.80 -16.23 22.80
N ASP A 516 5.94 -15.21 22.97
CA ASP A 516 6.40 -13.83 23.21
C ASP A 516 7.29 -13.72 24.45
N LYS A 517 6.86 -14.36 25.55
CA LYS A 517 7.62 -14.38 26.81
C LYS A 517 9.01 -15.00 26.62
N ILE A 518 9.08 -16.16 25.96
CA ILE A 518 10.35 -16.85 25.63
C ILE A 518 11.26 -15.91 24.84
N LEU A 519 10.74 -15.25 23.79
CA LEU A 519 11.56 -14.36 22.95
C LEU A 519 12.05 -13.14 23.74
N LEU A 520 11.21 -12.53 24.57
CA LEU A 520 11.60 -11.39 25.37
C LEU A 520 12.65 -11.77 26.42
N GLU A 521 12.52 -12.90 27.11
CA GLU A 521 13.48 -13.36 28.11
C GLU A 521 14.82 -13.78 27.49
N HIS A 522 14.80 -14.31 26.26
CA HIS A 522 16.02 -14.81 25.61
C HIS A 522 16.81 -13.70 24.87
N PHE A 523 16.14 -12.63 24.37
CA PHE A 523 16.74 -11.60 23.52
C PHE A 523 16.67 -10.17 24.09
N SER A 524 16.28 -9.98 25.35
CA SER A 524 16.24 -8.67 26.02
C SER A 524 17.62 -8.06 26.24
#